data_b3ca4bdf20c7301f8d59cc12965816b4
#
_entry.id   b3ca4bdf20c7301f8d59cc12965816b4
#
_cell.length_a   1.000
_cell.length_b   1.000
_cell.length_c   1.000
_cell.angle_alpha   90.00
_cell.angle_beta   90.00
_cell.angle_gamma   90.00
#
_symmetry.space_group_name_H-M   'P 1'
#
loop_
_entity.id
_entity.type
_entity.pdbx_description
1 polymer ?
#
loop_
_entity_poly.entity_id
_entity_poly.type
_entity_poly.pdbx_seq_one_letter_code
_entity_poly.pdbx_strand_id
1 'polypeptide(L)'
;MQARPTTTKRVKSDNGLLWRLVTDHPDIFDTHVVPKLNGNDVKFFYDVNTESRAAIKRSGVQLRNAFKIGDFDTKSTISWALEKCNEEKERFCSRVALNGNLDLLKYLHENGCPWDQSTCTCASLVGHLECLQYAHENECPWDEDTCKYAAEKGHLECLKYLHEKGCPWDWRTCSYAAWEWSPRVFEIRARKRTSLG
;
A
#
# COMPACT_ATOMS: atom_id res chain seq x y z
N MET A 1 -5.52 -12.32 44.46
CA MET A 1 -5.04 -13.27 43.43
C MET A 1 -6.23 -13.70 42.62
N GLN A 2 -6.44 -13.05 41.46
CA GLN A 2 -7.50 -13.45 40.54
C GLN A 2 -6.85 -13.94 39.25
N ALA A 3 -7.09 -15.19 38.93
CA ALA A 3 -6.59 -15.86 37.73
C ALA A 3 -7.27 -15.29 36.47
N ARG A 4 -6.47 -14.92 35.47
CA ARG A 4 -6.94 -14.54 34.12
C ARG A 4 -7.43 -15.80 33.41
N PRO A 5 -8.59 -15.79 32.75
CA PRO A 5 -9.04 -16.91 31.94
C PRO A 5 -8.26 -16.94 30.63
N THR A 6 -7.40 -17.90 30.44
CA THR A 6 -6.82 -18.30 29.14
C THR A 6 -7.87 -19.12 28.38
N THR A 7 -8.68 -18.45 27.56
CA THR A 7 -9.56 -19.20 26.65
C THR A 7 -9.17 -18.80 25.23
N THR A 8 -8.10 -19.40 24.73
CA THR A 8 -7.82 -19.43 23.30
C THR A 8 -8.85 -20.35 22.65
N LYS A 9 -9.94 -19.78 22.13
CA LYS A 9 -10.88 -20.51 21.28
C LYS A 9 -10.11 -20.97 20.04
N ARG A 10 -9.86 -22.27 19.97
CA ARG A 10 -9.33 -22.98 18.82
C ARG A 10 -10.34 -22.83 17.69
N VAL A 11 -10.10 -21.89 16.79
CA VAL A 11 -10.86 -21.78 15.54
C VAL A 11 -10.55 -23.03 14.73
N LYS A 12 -11.47 -23.97 14.71
CA LYS A 12 -11.50 -25.06 13.74
C LYS A 12 -11.97 -24.44 12.42
N SER A 13 -11.04 -23.87 11.65
CA SER A 13 -11.31 -23.55 10.26
C SER A 13 -10.90 -24.74 9.39
N ASP A 14 -11.76 -25.11 8.45
CA ASP A 14 -11.54 -26.14 7.44
C ASP A 14 -10.45 -25.79 6.41
N ASN A 15 -9.33 -25.24 6.86
CA ASN A 15 -8.14 -25.03 6.03
C ASN A 15 -7.33 -26.32 5.82
N GLY A 16 -8.06 -27.45 5.67
CA GLY A 16 -7.48 -28.78 5.75
C GLY A 16 -6.39 -29.13 4.74
N LEU A 17 -6.43 -28.54 3.53
CA LEU A 17 -5.50 -28.96 2.48
C LEU A 17 -4.11 -28.33 2.63
N LEU A 18 -4.01 -27.04 2.84
CA LEU A 18 -2.70 -26.39 3.01
C LEU A 18 -1.99 -26.85 4.26
N TRP A 19 -2.79 -27.04 5.35
CA TRP A 19 -2.26 -27.50 6.61
C TRP A 19 -1.79 -28.96 6.58
N ARG A 20 -2.47 -29.81 5.83
CA ARG A 20 -2.01 -31.18 5.54
C ARG A 20 -0.72 -31.21 4.73
N LEU A 21 -0.55 -30.27 3.80
CA LEU A 21 0.74 -30.17 3.08
C LEU A 21 1.91 -29.84 4.03
N VAL A 22 1.68 -28.99 5.04
CA VAL A 22 2.72 -28.65 6.01
C VAL A 22 3.06 -29.82 6.93
N THR A 23 2.05 -30.58 7.38
CA THR A 23 2.21 -31.66 8.38
C THR A 23 2.48 -33.01 7.76
N ASP A 24 1.75 -33.38 6.72
CA ASP A 24 1.75 -34.74 6.18
C ASP A 24 2.68 -34.87 4.96
N HIS A 25 2.96 -33.76 4.26
CA HIS A 25 3.82 -33.72 3.07
C HIS A 25 4.84 -32.58 3.14
N PRO A 26 5.71 -32.57 4.16
CA PRO A 26 6.68 -31.49 4.37
C PRO A 26 7.60 -31.26 3.18
N ASP A 27 7.98 -32.31 2.46
CA ASP A 27 8.89 -32.21 1.30
C ASP A 27 8.25 -31.43 0.15
N ILE A 28 6.95 -31.65 -0.09
CA ILE A 28 6.19 -30.90 -1.12
C ILE A 28 6.04 -29.43 -0.70
N PHE A 29 5.75 -29.17 0.57
CA PHE A 29 5.65 -27.83 1.10
C PHE A 29 6.97 -27.06 0.97
N ASP A 30 8.07 -27.66 1.42
CA ASP A 30 9.40 -27.03 1.42
C ASP A 30 9.94 -26.82 0.00
N THR A 31 9.67 -27.70 -0.97
CA THR A 31 10.20 -27.61 -2.34
C THR A 31 9.33 -26.83 -3.31
N HIS A 32 8.01 -26.82 -3.12
CA HIS A 32 7.08 -26.25 -4.09
C HIS A 32 6.29 -25.03 -3.60
N VAL A 33 6.07 -24.91 -2.29
CA VAL A 33 5.29 -23.81 -1.72
C VAL A 33 6.20 -22.70 -1.20
N VAL A 34 7.14 -23.05 -0.32
CA VAL A 34 8.01 -22.05 0.34
C VAL A 34 8.80 -21.19 -0.66
N PRO A 35 9.36 -21.69 -1.76
CA PRO A 35 10.08 -20.86 -2.73
C PRO A 35 9.20 -19.84 -3.47
N LYS A 36 7.87 -20.05 -3.48
CA LYS A 36 6.92 -19.16 -4.12
C LYS A 36 6.35 -18.11 -3.16
N LEU A 37 6.57 -18.26 -1.85
CA LEU A 37 6.17 -17.27 -0.87
C LEU A 37 7.10 -16.06 -0.94
N ASN A 38 6.51 -14.87 -0.93
CA ASN A 38 7.29 -13.65 -0.73
C ASN A 38 7.76 -13.51 0.73
N GLY A 39 8.67 -12.57 1.00
CA GLY A 39 9.27 -12.41 2.32
C GLY A 39 8.25 -12.08 3.44
N ASN A 40 7.13 -11.42 3.10
CA ASN A 40 6.09 -11.08 4.04
C ASN A 40 5.17 -12.27 4.30
N ASP A 41 4.83 -13.07 3.28
CA ASP A 41 4.08 -14.32 3.43
C ASP A 41 4.83 -15.29 4.33
N VAL A 42 6.14 -15.42 4.13
CA VAL A 42 7.00 -16.26 4.99
C VAL A 42 6.95 -15.79 6.44
N LYS A 43 7.01 -14.48 6.70
CA LYS A 43 6.91 -13.93 8.07
C LYS A 43 5.54 -14.12 8.66
N PHE A 44 4.47 -13.83 7.88
CA PHE A 44 3.11 -14.08 8.29
C PHE A 44 2.91 -15.55 8.67
N PHE A 45 3.35 -16.47 7.79
CA PHE A 45 3.26 -17.90 8.02
C PHE A 45 4.07 -18.35 9.25
N TYR A 46 5.24 -17.75 9.48
CA TYR A 46 6.07 -18.00 10.68
C TYR A 46 5.36 -17.64 11.98
N ASP A 47 4.50 -16.62 11.97
CA ASP A 47 3.81 -16.11 13.18
C ASP A 47 2.45 -16.77 13.41
N VAL A 48 1.90 -17.52 12.45
CA VAL A 48 0.58 -18.15 12.56
C VAL A 48 0.50 -19.13 13.73
N ASN A 49 1.48 -20.04 13.84
CA ASN A 49 1.54 -21.01 14.95
C ASN A 49 2.93 -21.66 15.05
N THR A 50 3.08 -22.57 16.03
CA THR A 50 4.35 -23.26 16.31
C THR A 50 4.78 -24.22 15.19
N GLU A 51 3.80 -24.83 14.52
CA GLU A 51 4.06 -25.82 13.46
C GLU A 51 4.52 -25.12 12.16
N SER A 52 3.86 -24.03 11.78
CA SER A 52 4.30 -23.20 10.65
C SER A 52 5.68 -22.60 10.90
N ARG A 53 5.97 -22.19 12.14
CA ARG A 53 7.30 -21.73 12.55
C ARG A 53 8.37 -22.81 12.39
N ALA A 54 8.05 -24.04 12.78
CA ALA A 54 8.94 -25.18 12.59
C ALA A 54 9.17 -25.52 11.10
N ALA A 55 8.12 -25.43 10.27
CA ALA A 55 8.21 -25.65 8.83
C ALA A 55 9.14 -24.60 8.16
N ILE A 56 8.97 -23.32 8.44
CA ILE A 56 9.83 -22.25 7.90
C ILE A 56 11.29 -22.42 8.37
N LYS A 57 11.51 -22.77 9.63
CA LYS A 57 12.87 -23.05 10.14
C LYS A 57 13.52 -24.24 9.43
N ARG A 58 12.75 -25.30 9.16
CA ARG A 58 13.21 -26.49 8.46
C ARG A 58 13.59 -26.18 7.01
N SER A 59 12.80 -25.35 6.31
CA SER A 59 13.06 -24.98 4.92
C SER A 59 14.32 -24.15 4.71
N GLY A 60 14.98 -23.68 5.80
CA GLY A 60 16.21 -22.89 5.73
C GLY A 60 16.03 -21.47 5.20
N VAL A 61 14.79 -20.99 5.02
CA VAL A 61 14.51 -19.64 4.58
C VAL A 61 14.93 -18.64 5.65
N GLN A 62 15.81 -17.72 5.27
CA GLN A 62 16.25 -16.64 6.15
C GLN A 62 15.13 -15.58 6.27
N LEU A 63 14.59 -15.42 7.46
CA LEU A 63 13.69 -14.33 7.78
C LEU A 63 14.50 -13.02 7.82
N ARG A 64 14.56 -12.31 6.71
CA ARG A 64 15.17 -10.98 6.69
C ARG A 64 14.30 -10.03 7.52
N ASN A 65 14.95 -9.20 8.35
CA ASN A 65 14.27 -8.30 9.30
C ASN A 65 13.45 -7.17 8.65
N ALA A 66 13.61 -6.92 7.37
CA ALA A 66 12.89 -5.87 6.67
C ALA A 66 11.61 -6.44 6.02
N PHE A 67 10.45 -5.90 6.43
CA PHE A 67 9.22 -6.07 5.67
C PHE A 67 9.38 -5.35 4.33
N LYS A 68 9.10 -6.02 3.23
CA LYS A 68 8.90 -5.35 1.96
C LYS A 68 7.43 -4.96 1.89
N ILE A 69 7.14 -3.69 2.19
CA ILE A 69 5.78 -3.12 2.20
C ILE A 69 5.06 -3.34 0.85
N GLY A 70 5.81 -3.57 -0.26
CA GLY A 70 5.26 -3.84 -1.58
C GLY A 70 4.58 -5.20 -1.78
N ASP A 71 4.72 -6.10 -0.81
CA ASP A 71 4.24 -7.48 -0.94
C ASP A 71 2.93 -7.73 -0.16
N PHE A 72 2.28 -6.65 0.37
CA PHE A 72 1.01 -6.76 1.08
C PHE A 72 -0.16 -6.55 0.12
N ASP A 73 -0.70 -7.63 -0.42
CA ASP A 73 -1.79 -7.58 -1.39
C ASP A 73 -3.16 -7.92 -0.78
N THR A 74 -3.19 -8.37 0.48
CA THR A 74 -4.44 -8.80 1.12
C THR A 74 -4.71 -8.07 2.43
N LYS A 75 -6.01 -7.91 2.76
CA LYS A 75 -6.46 -7.31 4.03
C LYS A 75 -5.92 -8.07 5.25
N SER A 76 -5.79 -9.38 5.16
CA SER A 76 -5.31 -10.23 6.27
C SER A 76 -3.82 -10.01 6.56
N THR A 77 -2.98 -9.93 5.52
CA THR A 77 -1.54 -9.67 5.68
C THR A 77 -1.27 -8.27 6.19
N ILE A 78 -2.06 -7.29 5.74
CA ILE A 78 -1.95 -5.91 6.23
C ILE A 78 -2.45 -5.77 7.67
N SER A 79 -3.58 -6.38 8.05
CA SER A 79 -4.06 -6.35 9.43
C SER A 79 -2.99 -6.87 10.40
N TRP A 80 -2.39 -8.01 10.05
CA TRP A 80 -1.28 -8.56 10.82
C TRP A 80 -0.05 -7.62 10.87
N ALA A 81 0.30 -7.00 9.74
CA ALA A 81 1.42 -6.07 9.67
C ALA A 81 1.18 -4.80 10.52
N LEU A 82 -0.04 -4.27 10.52
CA LEU A 82 -0.43 -3.13 11.35
C LEU A 82 -0.32 -3.40 12.85
N GLU A 83 -0.56 -4.64 13.28
CA GLU A 83 -0.37 -5.05 14.68
C GLU A 83 1.11 -5.15 15.07
N LYS A 84 1.98 -5.56 14.13
CA LYS A 84 3.40 -5.83 14.38
C LYS A 84 4.33 -4.66 14.10
N CYS A 85 3.98 -3.81 13.15
CA CYS A 85 4.82 -2.70 12.70
C CYS A 85 4.31 -1.36 13.24
N ASN A 86 4.84 -0.92 14.39
CA ASN A 86 4.45 0.37 14.96
C ASN A 86 5.15 1.58 14.31
N GLU A 87 6.35 1.38 13.75
CA GLU A 87 7.22 2.48 13.32
C GLU A 87 7.09 2.88 11.83
N GLU A 88 6.38 2.08 11.01
CA GLU A 88 6.29 2.31 9.56
C GLU A 88 4.85 2.41 9.02
N LYS A 89 3.86 2.64 9.89
CA LYS A 89 2.44 2.67 9.50
C LYS A 89 2.14 3.70 8.40
N GLU A 90 2.78 4.87 8.45
CA GLU A 90 2.60 5.94 7.45
C GLU A 90 2.99 5.50 6.03
N ARG A 91 3.97 4.59 5.93
CA ARG A 91 4.42 4.06 4.64
C ARG A 91 3.48 3.06 4.00
N PHE A 92 2.54 2.47 4.76
CA PHE A 92 1.57 1.53 4.18
C PHE A 92 0.61 2.24 3.23
N CYS A 93 0.05 3.37 3.64
CA CYS A 93 -0.89 4.12 2.81
C CYS A 93 -0.23 4.61 1.51
N SER A 94 0.97 5.19 1.59
CA SER A 94 1.71 5.66 0.41
C SER A 94 2.07 4.52 -0.54
N ARG A 95 2.44 3.35 -0.01
CA ARG A 95 2.78 2.19 -0.84
C ARG A 95 1.56 1.57 -1.50
N VAL A 96 0.43 1.48 -0.77
CA VAL A 96 -0.83 1.00 -1.32
C VAL A 96 -1.36 1.97 -2.40
N ALA A 97 -1.20 3.27 -2.18
CA ALA A 97 -1.53 4.30 -3.18
C ALA A 97 -0.64 4.20 -4.43
N LEU A 98 0.66 3.86 -4.27
CA LEU A 98 1.57 3.59 -5.38
C LEU A 98 1.15 2.37 -6.20
N ASN A 99 0.60 1.34 -5.56
CA ASN A 99 0.10 0.13 -6.23
C ASN A 99 -1.31 0.30 -6.82
N GLY A 100 -2.01 1.39 -6.51
CA GLY A 100 -3.35 1.69 -7.02
C GLY A 100 -4.47 0.83 -6.42
N ASN A 101 -4.24 0.19 -5.31
CA ASN A 101 -5.25 -0.66 -4.66
C ASN A 101 -6.17 0.19 -3.77
N LEU A 102 -7.24 0.73 -4.36
CA LEU A 102 -8.19 1.59 -3.67
C LEU A 102 -8.88 0.89 -2.50
N ASP A 103 -9.28 -0.37 -2.66
CA ASP A 103 -9.98 -1.13 -1.61
C ASP A 103 -9.11 -1.31 -0.37
N LEU A 104 -7.81 -1.50 -0.60
CA LEU A 104 -6.85 -1.65 0.46
C LEU A 104 -6.50 -0.30 1.11
N LEU A 105 -6.44 0.77 0.33
CA LEU A 105 -6.25 2.13 0.84
C LEU A 105 -7.42 2.54 1.76
N LYS A 106 -8.66 2.25 1.35
CA LYS A 106 -9.87 2.44 2.18
C LYS A 106 -9.77 1.65 3.48
N TYR A 107 -9.43 0.37 3.38
CA TYR A 107 -9.29 -0.48 4.55
C TYR A 107 -8.25 0.04 5.54
N LEU A 108 -7.08 0.48 5.08
CA LEU A 108 -6.04 1.08 5.92
C LEU A 108 -6.54 2.33 6.64
N HIS A 109 -7.17 3.23 5.92
CA HIS A 109 -7.71 4.48 6.48
C HIS A 109 -8.79 4.20 7.53
N GLU A 110 -9.76 3.33 7.24
CA GLU A 110 -10.83 2.94 8.15
C GLU A 110 -10.32 2.26 9.44
N ASN A 111 -9.14 1.64 9.39
CA ASN A 111 -8.47 1.05 10.55
C ASN A 111 -7.46 2.00 11.22
N GLY A 112 -7.53 3.30 10.93
CA GLY A 112 -6.74 4.33 11.59
C GLY A 112 -5.26 4.32 11.22
N CYS A 113 -4.91 3.77 10.05
CA CYS A 113 -3.55 3.89 9.54
C CYS A 113 -3.28 5.36 9.18
N PRO A 114 -2.25 5.99 9.75
CA PRO A 114 -1.92 7.37 9.42
C PRO A 114 -1.45 7.47 7.97
N TRP A 115 -1.73 8.57 7.35
CA TRP A 115 -1.21 8.96 6.04
C TRP A 115 -0.66 10.38 6.06
N ASP A 116 0.18 10.68 5.11
CA ASP A 116 0.80 11.97 4.92
C ASP A 116 0.73 12.37 3.42
N GLN A 117 1.33 13.49 3.08
CA GLN A 117 1.43 13.99 1.71
C GLN A 117 2.01 12.96 0.72
N SER A 118 2.84 12.03 1.20
CA SER A 118 3.43 11.00 0.32
C SER A 118 2.37 10.05 -0.25
N THR A 119 1.22 9.90 0.40
CA THR A 119 0.11 9.08 -0.10
C THR A 119 -0.48 9.70 -1.37
N CYS A 120 -0.81 10.99 -1.36
CA CYS A 120 -1.29 11.72 -2.54
C CYS A 120 -0.21 11.79 -3.63
N THR A 121 1.04 12.04 -3.24
CA THR A 121 2.18 12.12 -4.15
C THR A 121 2.42 10.79 -4.86
N CYS A 122 2.38 9.65 -4.15
CA CYS A 122 2.55 8.32 -4.74
C CYS A 122 1.41 7.96 -5.69
N ALA A 123 0.15 8.28 -5.33
CA ALA A 123 -1.00 8.09 -6.23
C ALA A 123 -0.84 8.90 -7.52
N SER A 124 -0.39 10.15 -7.42
CA SER A 124 -0.17 11.05 -8.56
C SER A 124 1.01 10.62 -9.43
N LEU A 125 2.08 10.10 -8.82
CA LEU A 125 3.29 9.62 -9.51
C LEU A 125 2.99 8.50 -10.51
N VAL A 126 2.02 7.63 -10.20
CA VAL A 126 1.66 6.47 -11.04
C VAL A 126 0.34 6.68 -11.78
N GLY A 127 -0.39 7.76 -11.47
CA GLY A 127 -1.63 8.10 -12.16
C GLY A 127 -2.88 7.40 -11.63
N HIS A 128 -2.86 6.95 -10.39
CA HIS A 128 -4.01 6.31 -9.75
C HIS A 128 -5.01 7.36 -9.24
N LEU A 129 -5.82 7.88 -10.16
CA LEU A 129 -6.76 8.96 -9.90
C LEU A 129 -7.74 8.64 -8.77
N GLU A 130 -8.29 7.44 -8.73
CA GLU A 130 -9.26 7.02 -7.70
C GLU A 130 -8.65 7.02 -6.29
N CYS A 131 -7.41 6.57 -6.17
CA CYS A 131 -6.67 6.62 -4.89
C CYS A 131 -6.38 8.07 -4.48
N LEU A 132 -6.01 8.93 -5.43
CA LEU A 132 -5.76 10.35 -5.19
C LEU A 132 -7.04 11.07 -4.74
N GLN A 133 -8.16 10.82 -5.42
CA GLN A 133 -9.45 11.38 -5.06
C GLN A 133 -9.87 10.97 -3.66
N TYR A 134 -9.84 9.67 -3.39
CA TYR A 134 -10.20 9.15 -2.08
C TYR A 134 -9.33 9.73 -0.95
N ALA A 135 -8.02 9.78 -1.13
CA ALA A 135 -7.11 10.34 -0.15
C ALA A 135 -7.43 11.82 0.13
N HIS A 136 -7.58 12.63 -0.92
CA HIS A 136 -7.90 14.05 -0.78
C HIS A 136 -9.28 14.29 -0.14
N GLU A 137 -10.31 13.56 -0.52
CA GLU A 137 -11.67 13.67 0.05
C GLU A 137 -11.72 13.31 1.54
N ASN A 138 -10.73 12.56 2.02
CA ASN A 138 -10.57 12.20 3.43
C ASN A 138 -9.39 12.94 4.09
N GLU A 139 -9.15 14.18 3.67
CA GLU A 139 -8.24 15.15 4.32
C GLU A 139 -6.75 14.74 4.29
N CYS A 140 -6.34 13.84 3.39
CA CYS A 140 -4.92 13.59 3.18
C CYS A 140 -4.23 14.84 2.65
N PRO A 141 -3.15 15.33 3.28
CA PRO A 141 -2.46 16.52 2.82
C PRO A 141 -1.77 16.27 1.47
N TRP A 142 -1.57 17.34 0.71
CA TRP A 142 -0.79 17.38 -0.52
C TRP A 142 0.04 18.66 -0.61
N ASP A 143 1.00 18.67 -1.49
CA ASP A 143 1.91 19.77 -1.73
C ASP A 143 2.18 19.96 -3.24
N GLU A 144 3.08 20.89 -3.59
CA GLU A 144 3.50 21.14 -4.97
C GLU A 144 4.16 19.92 -5.64
N ASP A 145 4.79 19.04 -4.87
CA ASP A 145 5.39 17.82 -5.41
C ASP A 145 4.34 16.86 -5.95
N THR A 146 3.11 16.85 -5.38
CA THR A 146 1.99 16.05 -5.89
C THR A 146 1.64 16.43 -7.33
N CYS A 147 1.53 17.74 -7.62
CA CYS A 147 1.29 18.25 -8.97
C CYS A 147 2.49 18.03 -9.89
N LYS A 148 3.69 18.24 -9.38
CA LYS A 148 4.94 18.07 -10.14
C LYS A 148 5.08 16.63 -10.66
N TYR A 149 4.87 15.62 -9.83
CA TYR A 149 4.99 14.22 -10.26
C TYR A 149 3.89 13.80 -11.23
N ALA A 150 2.65 14.27 -11.04
CA ALA A 150 1.60 14.05 -12.03
C ALA A 150 1.97 14.63 -13.41
N ALA A 151 2.58 15.83 -13.42
CA ALA A 151 3.06 16.48 -14.65
C ALA A 151 4.26 15.75 -15.26
N GLU A 152 5.26 15.39 -14.43
CA GLU A 152 6.48 14.68 -14.86
C GLU A 152 6.18 13.34 -15.53
N LYS A 153 5.16 12.62 -15.03
CA LYS A 153 4.77 11.32 -15.57
C LYS A 153 3.62 11.38 -16.59
N GLY A 154 3.16 12.58 -16.92
CA GLY A 154 2.12 12.76 -17.94
C GLY A 154 0.72 12.30 -17.52
N HIS A 155 0.44 12.20 -16.22
CA HIS A 155 -0.86 11.76 -15.70
C HIS A 155 -1.88 12.91 -15.71
N LEU A 156 -2.41 13.18 -16.91
CA LEU A 156 -3.24 14.34 -17.18
C LEU A 156 -4.51 14.40 -16.31
N GLU A 157 -5.17 13.28 -16.09
CA GLU A 157 -6.43 13.27 -15.31
C GLU A 157 -6.16 13.57 -13.82
N CYS A 158 -5.05 13.08 -13.27
CA CYS A 158 -4.61 13.47 -11.93
C CYS A 158 -4.27 14.96 -11.86
N LEU A 159 -3.56 15.46 -12.88
CA LEU A 159 -3.17 16.86 -12.93
C LEU A 159 -4.37 17.80 -13.05
N LYS A 160 -5.40 17.44 -13.84
CA LYS A 160 -6.66 18.18 -13.92
C LYS A 160 -7.36 18.23 -12.56
N TYR A 161 -7.51 17.08 -11.93
CA TYR A 161 -8.14 16.98 -10.61
C TYR A 161 -7.41 17.84 -9.57
N LEU A 162 -6.09 17.73 -9.49
CA LEU A 162 -5.25 18.53 -8.58
C LEU A 162 -5.43 20.03 -8.82
N HIS A 163 -5.47 20.44 -10.09
CA HIS A 163 -5.71 21.83 -10.45
C HIS A 163 -7.09 22.31 -10.03
N GLU A 164 -8.16 21.56 -10.30
CA GLU A 164 -9.54 21.89 -9.97
C GLU A 164 -9.74 22.01 -8.45
N LYS A 165 -9.04 21.18 -7.69
CA LYS A 165 -9.10 21.18 -6.22
C LYS A 165 -8.12 22.15 -5.55
N GLY A 166 -7.35 22.90 -6.32
CA GLY A 166 -6.52 23.98 -5.79
C GLY A 166 -5.17 23.54 -5.22
N CYS A 167 -4.68 22.37 -5.59
CA CYS A 167 -3.32 21.92 -5.23
C CYS A 167 -2.29 22.98 -5.66
N PRO A 168 -1.31 23.34 -4.82
CA PRO A 168 -0.32 24.35 -5.17
C PRO A 168 0.54 23.89 -6.36
N TRP A 169 0.83 24.84 -7.26
CA TRP A 169 1.67 24.63 -8.43
C TRP A 169 2.89 25.52 -8.36
N ASP A 170 4.03 24.95 -8.67
CA ASP A 170 5.26 25.71 -8.86
C ASP A 170 5.71 25.74 -10.34
N TRP A 171 6.83 26.41 -10.60
CA TRP A 171 7.41 26.51 -11.94
C TRP A 171 7.89 25.15 -12.47
N ARG A 172 8.23 24.20 -11.60
CA ARG A 172 8.65 22.83 -11.94
C ARG A 172 7.50 22.07 -12.60
N THR A 173 6.30 22.13 -12.02
CA THR A 173 5.08 21.55 -12.59
C THR A 173 4.83 22.05 -14.00
N CYS A 174 4.97 23.38 -14.23
CA CYS A 174 4.82 23.97 -15.56
C CYS A 174 5.93 23.53 -16.51
N SER A 175 7.16 23.40 -16.03
CA SER A 175 8.32 22.97 -16.83
C SER A 175 8.18 21.53 -17.30
N TYR A 176 7.80 20.60 -16.39
CA TYR A 176 7.56 19.20 -16.74
C TYR A 176 6.35 19.05 -17.69
N ALA A 177 5.28 19.79 -17.42
CA ALA A 177 4.12 19.81 -18.31
C ALA A 177 4.45 20.32 -19.71
N ALA A 178 5.39 21.26 -19.85
CA ALA A 178 5.85 21.77 -21.13
C ALA A 178 6.83 20.81 -21.84
N TRP A 179 7.62 20.09 -21.07
CA TRP A 179 8.58 19.10 -21.60
C TRP A 179 7.89 17.84 -22.12
N GLU A 180 7.00 17.26 -21.34
CA GLU A 180 6.14 16.13 -21.73
C GLU A 180 5.02 16.52 -22.71
N TRP A 181 4.81 17.80 -22.97
CA TRP A 181 4.13 18.47 -23.98
C TRP A 181 2.82 18.28 -24.39
N SER A 182 2.01 18.12 -23.68
CA SER A 182 0.67 18.10 -24.25
C SER A 182 0.14 19.53 -24.44
N PRO A 183 -0.33 19.91 -25.64
CA PRO A 183 -1.13 21.13 -25.86
C PRO A 183 -2.29 21.25 -24.87
N ARG A 184 -2.80 20.11 -24.38
CA ARG A 184 -3.87 20.01 -23.38
C ARG A 184 -3.51 20.55 -21.98
N VAL A 185 -2.25 20.51 -21.57
CA VAL A 185 -1.83 21.10 -20.28
C VAL A 185 -1.78 22.61 -20.35
N PHE A 186 -1.46 23.18 -21.50
CA PHE A 186 -1.57 24.61 -21.77
C PHE A 186 -3.02 25.11 -21.67
N GLU A 187 -4.01 24.33 -22.08
CA GLU A 187 -5.43 24.67 -21.93
C GLU A 187 -5.87 24.79 -20.47
N ILE A 188 -5.36 23.93 -19.59
CA ILE A 188 -5.69 23.99 -18.15
C ILE A 188 -5.21 25.32 -17.55
N ARG A 189 -4.01 25.77 -17.91
CA ARG A 189 -3.43 27.04 -17.44
C ARG A 189 -4.16 28.26 -18.02
N ALA A 190 -4.61 28.19 -19.28
CA ALA A 190 -5.35 29.26 -19.91
C ALA A 190 -6.71 29.51 -19.24
N ARG A 191 -7.43 28.46 -18.85
CA ARG A 191 -8.72 28.56 -18.16
C ARG A 191 -8.64 29.27 -16.81
N LYS A 192 -7.54 29.12 -16.06
CA LYS A 192 -7.36 29.81 -14.76
C LYS A 192 -7.15 31.31 -14.90
N ARG A 193 -6.55 31.78 -16.03
CA ARG A 193 -6.39 33.21 -16.28
C ARG A 193 -7.70 33.93 -16.61
N THR A 194 -8.66 33.23 -17.20
CA THR A 194 -9.98 33.79 -17.55
C THR A 194 -11.01 33.79 -16.43
N SER A 195 -10.76 33.04 -15.35
CA SER A 195 -11.65 32.99 -14.17
C SER A 195 -11.28 33.99 -13.06
N LEU A 196 -10.20 34.76 -13.22
CA LEU A 196 -9.71 35.77 -12.28
C LEU A 196 -9.80 37.21 -12.82
N GLY A 197 -10.52 37.41 -13.94
CA GLY A 197 -10.79 38.71 -14.56
C GLY A 197 -12.24 39.15 -14.40
#